data_4aae87177d99a8ab29cebe2710350aaf
#
_entry.id   4aae87177d99a8ab29cebe2710350aaf
#
_cell.length_a   1.000
_cell.length_b   1.000
_cell.length_c   1.000
_cell.angle_alpha   90.00
_cell.angle_beta   90.00
_cell.angle_gamma   90.00
#
_symmetry.space_group_name_H-M   'P 1'
#
loop_
_entity.id
_entity.type
_entity.pdbx_description
1 polymer ?
#
loop_
_entity_poly.entity_id
_entity_poly.type
_entity_poly.pdbx_seq_one_letter_code
_entity_poly.pdbx_strand_id
1 'polypeptide(L)'
;MKTNILRKVVVVIACVAFISGCASTVVESQYYKSYSVGIQQVATIGQSFLINQNGSISTVRHWVGLLNSPDGWQESKVYSRDFIRQELVYGGRSGNTIDVAYREFRGGYATPAFYQSLKYDLSASTRIRFQKFTIDVVRADNENIVYKIASDR
;
A
#
# COMPACT_ATOMS: atom_id res chain seq x y z
N MET A 1 38.61 -4.18 52.93
CA MET A 1 38.79 -3.53 51.61
C MET A 1 38.33 -4.38 50.42
N LYS A 2 38.27 -5.71 50.51
CA LYS A 2 37.80 -6.61 49.41
C LYS A 2 36.27 -6.64 49.16
N THR A 3 35.46 -6.43 50.16
CA THR A 3 34.00 -6.46 50.09
C THR A 3 33.39 -5.30 49.28
N ASN A 4 34.03 -4.13 49.25
CA ASN A 4 33.51 -2.96 48.52
C ASN A 4 33.75 -3.03 47.00
N ILE A 5 34.75 -3.79 46.55
CA ILE A 5 35.05 -3.98 45.14
C ILE A 5 34.04 -4.95 44.52
N LEU A 6 33.70 -6.02 45.23
CA LEU A 6 32.73 -7.01 44.77
C LEU A 6 31.33 -6.41 44.62
N ARG A 7 30.94 -5.52 45.55
CA ARG A 7 29.65 -4.82 45.54
C ARG A 7 29.56 -3.80 44.38
N LYS A 8 30.65 -3.13 44.04
CA LYS A 8 30.72 -2.20 42.90
C LYS A 8 30.69 -2.93 41.54
N VAL A 9 31.33 -4.09 41.45
CA VAL A 9 31.33 -4.92 40.24
C VAL A 9 29.95 -5.52 39.97
N VAL A 10 29.23 -5.98 41.01
CA VAL A 10 27.87 -6.50 40.89
C VAL A 10 26.89 -5.41 40.43
N VAL A 11 27.02 -4.17 40.92
CA VAL A 11 26.16 -3.04 40.51
C VAL A 11 26.44 -2.63 39.05
N VAL A 12 27.70 -2.65 38.61
CA VAL A 12 28.04 -2.34 37.21
C VAL A 12 27.53 -3.41 36.26
N ILE A 13 27.59 -4.71 36.61
CA ILE A 13 27.05 -5.80 35.80
C ILE A 13 25.52 -5.73 35.75
N ALA A 14 24.85 -5.37 36.85
CA ALA A 14 23.40 -5.18 36.86
C ALA A 14 22.94 -3.99 36.01
N CYS A 15 23.70 -2.89 35.91
CA CYS A 15 23.38 -1.75 35.06
C CYS A 15 23.57 -2.01 33.56
N VAL A 16 24.47 -2.90 33.16
CA VAL A 16 24.71 -3.24 31.75
C VAL A 16 23.61 -4.16 31.21
N ALA A 17 22.91 -4.92 32.07
CA ALA A 17 21.82 -5.82 31.64
C ALA A 17 20.50 -5.11 31.24
N PHE A 18 20.35 -3.81 31.49
CA PHE A 18 19.12 -3.05 31.18
C PHE A 18 19.14 -2.25 29.87
N ILE A 19 20.18 -2.37 29.06
CA ILE A 19 20.19 -1.76 27.71
C ILE A 19 19.75 -2.80 26.68
N SER A 20 18.67 -3.53 26.97
CA SER A 20 17.93 -4.28 25.96
C SER A 20 17.04 -3.28 25.24
N GLY A 21 17.62 -2.40 24.43
CA GLY A 21 16.86 -1.58 23.52
C GLY A 21 16.02 -2.49 22.62
N CYS A 22 14.75 -2.18 22.46
CA CYS A 22 13.87 -2.86 21.50
C CYS A 22 14.54 -2.78 20.13
N ALA A 23 15.20 -3.86 19.71
CA ALA A 23 15.79 -3.95 18.38
C ALA A 23 14.63 -4.07 17.37
N SER A 24 14.43 -3.06 16.58
CA SER A 24 13.52 -3.12 15.43
C SER A 24 14.32 -2.89 14.16
N THR A 25 14.08 -3.72 13.15
CA THR A 25 14.74 -3.62 11.84
C THR A 25 13.69 -3.54 10.73
N VAL A 26 13.93 -2.67 9.76
CA VAL A 26 13.14 -2.64 8.52
C VAL A 26 13.64 -3.80 7.65
N VAL A 27 12.74 -4.73 7.32
CA VAL A 27 13.06 -5.91 6.50
C VAL A 27 12.84 -5.59 5.03
N GLU A 28 11.77 -4.85 4.72
CA GLU A 28 11.38 -4.55 3.35
C GLU A 28 10.66 -3.20 3.29
N SER A 29 10.84 -2.48 2.17
CA SER A 29 10.07 -1.27 1.89
C SER A 29 9.51 -1.36 0.47
N GLN A 30 8.18 -1.26 0.34
CA GLN A 30 7.47 -1.42 -0.92
C GLN A 30 6.88 -0.11 -1.41
N TYR A 31 7.13 0.17 -2.68
CA TYR A 31 6.44 1.18 -3.48
C TYR A 31 5.72 0.48 -4.62
N TYR A 32 4.42 0.79 -4.83
CA TYR A 32 3.62 0.05 -5.80
C TYR A 32 2.94 0.94 -6.83
N LYS A 33 3.08 0.56 -8.10
CA LYS A 33 2.42 1.16 -9.25
C LYS A 33 2.00 0.02 -10.19
N SER A 34 0.70 -0.13 -10.47
CA SER A 34 0.20 -1.27 -11.25
C SER A 34 0.30 -1.10 -12.76
N TYR A 35 0.69 0.08 -13.23
CA TYR A 35 0.64 0.42 -14.66
C TYR A 35 1.97 0.96 -15.17
N SER A 36 2.15 0.85 -16.49
CA SER A 36 3.19 1.53 -17.24
C SER A 36 2.54 2.44 -18.28
N VAL A 37 2.99 3.70 -18.37
CA VAL A 37 2.47 4.66 -19.34
C VAL A 37 2.76 4.15 -20.76
N GLY A 38 1.77 4.21 -21.64
CA GLY A 38 1.87 3.77 -23.03
C GLY A 38 1.68 2.27 -23.27
N ILE A 39 1.65 1.44 -22.23
CA ILE A 39 1.49 -0.02 -22.36
C ILE A 39 -0.01 -0.39 -22.24
N GLN A 40 -0.46 -1.23 -23.18
CA GLN A 40 -1.81 -1.79 -23.13
C GLN A 40 -1.91 -2.88 -22.07
N GLN A 41 -2.96 -2.83 -21.28
CA GLN A 41 -3.22 -3.74 -20.18
C GLN A 41 -4.68 -4.20 -20.21
N VAL A 42 -4.98 -5.26 -19.49
CA VAL A 42 -6.32 -5.83 -19.33
C VAL A 42 -6.63 -5.97 -17.86
N ALA A 43 -7.86 -5.64 -17.46
CA ALA A 43 -8.37 -5.94 -16.14
C ALA A 43 -9.78 -6.53 -16.25
N THR A 44 -10.10 -7.47 -15.35
CA THR A 44 -11.44 -8.05 -15.26
C THR A 44 -12.34 -7.23 -14.35
N ILE A 45 -13.65 -7.45 -14.46
CA ILE A 45 -14.63 -6.85 -13.54
C ILE A 45 -14.26 -7.14 -12.08
N GLY A 46 -14.37 -6.12 -11.23
CA GLY A 46 -13.98 -6.18 -9.82
C GLY A 46 -12.48 -6.01 -9.56
N GLN A 47 -11.62 -6.05 -10.58
CA GLN A 47 -10.18 -5.80 -10.42
C GLN A 47 -9.84 -4.31 -10.56
N SER A 48 -8.81 -3.91 -9.82
CA SER A 48 -8.23 -2.57 -9.97
C SER A 48 -7.42 -2.51 -11.26
N PHE A 49 -7.84 -1.67 -12.21
CA PHE A 49 -7.13 -1.44 -13.46
C PHE A 49 -6.11 -0.28 -13.37
N LEU A 50 -6.16 0.50 -12.29
CA LEU A 50 -5.16 1.48 -11.95
C LEU A 50 -4.95 1.46 -10.45
N ILE A 51 -3.71 1.27 -10.02
CA ILE A 51 -3.27 1.45 -8.63
C ILE A 51 -2.09 2.41 -8.65
N ASN A 52 -2.24 3.52 -7.96
CA ASN A 52 -1.18 4.51 -7.77
C ASN A 52 -0.95 4.70 -6.29
N GLN A 53 0.25 4.38 -5.83
CA GLN A 53 0.65 4.55 -4.44
C GLN A 53 1.67 5.68 -4.34
N ASN A 54 1.43 6.59 -3.42
CA ASN A 54 2.42 7.54 -2.92
C ASN A 54 2.84 7.11 -1.52
N GLY A 55 4.09 7.37 -1.16
CA GLY A 55 4.65 6.85 0.07
C GLY A 55 4.98 5.35 0.01
N SER A 56 5.47 4.81 1.11
CA SER A 56 5.95 3.43 1.23
C SER A 56 5.23 2.64 2.31
N ILE A 57 5.20 1.32 2.14
CA ILE A 57 4.84 0.36 3.16
C ILE A 57 6.13 -0.36 3.55
N SER A 58 6.51 -0.26 4.82
CA SER A 58 7.67 -0.96 5.35
C SER A 58 7.23 -2.10 6.24
N THR A 59 7.81 -3.28 6.04
CA THR A 59 7.68 -4.39 6.99
C THR A 59 8.77 -4.21 8.05
N VAL A 60 8.36 -4.02 9.27
CA VAL A 60 9.26 -3.86 10.43
C VAL A 60 9.17 -5.10 11.29
N ARG A 61 10.32 -5.65 11.65
CA ARG A 61 10.47 -6.78 12.52
C ARG A 61 10.95 -6.30 13.89
N HIS A 62 10.24 -6.64 14.94
CA HIS A 62 10.60 -6.26 16.32
C HIS A 62 10.60 -7.47 17.24
N TRP A 63 11.50 -7.47 18.22
CA TRP A 63 11.63 -8.53 19.19
C TRP A 63 10.53 -8.43 20.25
N VAL A 64 9.74 -9.48 20.41
CA VAL A 64 8.65 -9.57 21.40
C VAL A 64 8.90 -10.65 22.45
N GLY A 65 9.99 -11.42 22.32
CA GLY A 65 10.34 -12.51 23.21
C GLY A 65 9.69 -13.84 22.83
N LEU A 66 10.34 -14.94 23.23
CA LEU A 66 9.95 -16.31 22.89
C LEU A 66 8.60 -16.75 23.48
N LEU A 67 8.08 -16.04 24.48
CA LEU A 67 6.73 -16.29 25.04
C LEU A 67 5.61 -15.77 24.14
N ASN A 68 5.89 -14.79 23.29
CA ASN A 68 4.91 -14.13 22.43
C ASN A 68 5.01 -14.57 20.97
N SER A 69 6.15 -15.12 20.56
CA SER A 69 6.35 -15.68 19.21
C SER A 69 7.37 -16.83 19.29
N PRO A 70 7.20 -17.93 18.52
CA PRO A 70 8.10 -19.09 18.55
C PRO A 70 9.57 -18.75 18.26
N ASP A 71 9.83 -17.77 17.41
CA ASP A 71 11.18 -17.26 17.07
C ASP A 71 11.52 -15.95 17.82
N GLY A 72 10.63 -15.48 18.69
CA GLY A 72 10.77 -14.25 19.45
C GLY A 72 10.56 -12.97 18.67
N TRP A 73 10.25 -13.05 17.37
CA TRP A 73 10.05 -11.89 16.50
C TRP A 73 8.59 -11.73 16.04
N GLN A 74 8.16 -10.49 15.86
CA GLN A 74 6.88 -10.16 15.28
C GLN A 74 7.05 -9.16 14.15
N GLU A 75 6.34 -9.37 13.04
CA GLU A 75 6.32 -8.46 11.92
C GLU A 75 5.08 -7.56 11.96
N SER A 76 5.27 -6.30 11.62
CA SER A 76 4.19 -5.33 11.47
C SER A 76 4.42 -4.47 10.25
N LYS A 77 3.32 -3.98 9.63
CA LYS A 77 3.39 -3.04 8.52
C LYS A 77 3.33 -1.62 9.06
N VAL A 78 4.29 -0.80 8.65
CA VAL A 78 4.35 0.62 8.96
C VAL A 78 4.20 1.40 7.66
N TYR A 79 3.27 2.32 7.66
CA TYR A 79 2.98 3.18 6.52
C TYR A 79 3.71 4.51 6.71
N SER A 80 4.32 5.03 5.65
CA SER A 80 4.90 6.37 5.69
C SER A 80 3.82 7.44 5.93
N ARG A 81 4.21 8.58 6.46
CA ARG A 81 3.27 9.68 6.79
C ARG A 81 2.48 10.17 5.57
N ASP A 82 3.09 10.13 4.40
CA ASP A 82 2.53 10.54 3.11
C ASP A 82 1.85 9.39 2.35
N PHE A 83 1.63 8.21 3.00
CA PHE A 83 1.03 7.07 2.36
C PHE A 83 -0.40 7.37 1.91
N ILE A 84 -0.60 7.32 0.60
CA ILE A 84 -1.89 7.36 -0.08
C ILE A 84 -1.85 6.32 -1.19
N ARG A 85 -2.83 5.43 -1.22
CA ARG A 85 -3.03 4.48 -2.31
C ARG A 85 -4.39 4.74 -2.94
N GLN A 86 -4.40 5.00 -4.23
CA GLN A 86 -5.57 5.27 -5.05
C GLN A 86 -5.79 4.10 -6.00
N GLU A 87 -7.04 3.66 -6.11
CA GLU A 87 -7.42 2.54 -6.97
C GLU A 87 -8.63 2.91 -7.82
N LEU A 88 -8.56 2.58 -9.12
CA LEU A 88 -9.72 2.53 -9.99
C LEU A 88 -10.07 1.07 -10.29
N VAL A 89 -11.26 0.66 -9.90
CA VAL A 89 -11.78 -0.70 -10.06
C VAL A 89 -12.78 -0.72 -11.20
N TYR A 90 -12.63 -1.68 -12.11
CA TYR A 90 -13.57 -1.84 -13.20
C TYR A 90 -14.88 -2.49 -12.70
N GLY A 91 -16.00 -1.82 -12.92
CA GLY A 91 -17.34 -2.26 -12.50
C GLY A 91 -18.18 -2.91 -13.60
N GLY A 92 -17.64 -2.96 -14.84
CA GLY A 92 -18.36 -3.49 -15.99
C GLY A 92 -18.87 -2.39 -16.94
N ARG A 93 -19.62 -2.81 -17.94
CA ARG A 93 -20.21 -1.94 -18.98
C ARG A 93 -21.71 -2.15 -19.11
N SER A 94 -22.46 -1.06 -19.18
CA SER A 94 -23.88 -1.06 -19.49
C SER A 94 -24.15 -0.12 -20.68
N GLY A 95 -24.54 -0.70 -21.83
CA GLY A 95 -24.67 0.05 -23.08
C GLY A 95 -23.33 0.68 -23.48
N ASN A 96 -23.29 2.00 -23.58
CA ASN A 96 -22.06 2.75 -23.89
C ASN A 96 -21.33 3.25 -22.65
N THR A 97 -21.84 3.01 -21.45
CA THR A 97 -21.30 3.53 -20.21
C THR A 97 -20.51 2.44 -19.48
N ILE A 98 -19.29 2.76 -19.03
CA ILE A 98 -18.54 1.95 -18.10
C ILE A 98 -18.71 2.47 -16.66
N ASP A 99 -18.82 1.54 -15.74
CA ASP A 99 -18.81 1.81 -14.30
C ASP A 99 -17.40 1.62 -13.75
N VAL A 100 -16.95 2.61 -12.97
CA VAL A 100 -15.64 2.60 -12.33
C VAL A 100 -15.80 2.99 -10.88
N ALA A 101 -15.27 2.19 -9.95
CA ALA A 101 -15.23 2.55 -8.55
C ALA A 101 -13.86 3.13 -8.20
N TYR A 102 -13.84 4.31 -7.62
CA TYR A 102 -12.65 4.89 -7.02
C TYR A 102 -12.57 4.52 -5.54
N ARG A 103 -11.38 4.12 -5.09
CA ARG A 103 -11.05 3.83 -3.70
C ARG A 103 -9.79 4.56 -3.31
N GLU A 104 -9.76 5.09 -2.09
CA GLU A 104 -8.57 5.70 -1.52
C GLU A 104 -8.26 5.09 -0.14
N PHE A 105 -6.99 4.82 0.10
CA PHE A 105 -6.48 4.30 1.35
C PHE A 105 -5.43 5.27 1.89
N ARG A 106 -5.52 5.56 3.19
CA ARG A 106 -4.53 6.37 3.91
C ARG A 106 -4.06 5.61 5.15
N GLY A 107 -2.74 5.57 5.39
CA GLY A 107 -2.19 4.83 6.51
C GLY A 107 -2.61 3.35 6.57
N GLY A 108 -2.89 2.73 5.40
CA GLY A 108 -3.34 1.33 5.29
C GLY A 108 -4.83 1.09 5.48
N TYR A 109 -5.60 2.12 5.82
CA TYR A 109 -7.06 2.00 6.02
C TYR A 109 -7.83 2.60 4.84
N ALA A 110 -8.92 1.93 4.45
CA ALA A 110 -9.86 2.51 3.49
C ALA A 110 -10.49 3.77 4.08
N THR A 111 -10.53 4.83 3.31
CA THR A 111 -11.14 6.09 3.72
C THR A 111 -12.57 6.12 3.19
N PRO A 112 -13.61 5.94 4.02
CA PRO A 112 -15.00 5.82 3.54
C PRO A 112 -15.48 7.02 2.73
N ALA A 113 -15.00 8.21 3.05
CA ALA A 113 -15.35 9.45 2.35
C ALA A 113 -14.83 9.52 0.91
N PHE A 114 -13.92 8.63 0.52
CA PHE A 114 -13.31 8.58 -0.81
C PHE A 114 -13.64 7.29 -1.57
N TYR A 115 -14.76 6.66 -1.27
CA TYR A 115 -15.36 5.69 -2.14
C TYR A 115 -16.33 6.42 -3.08
N GLN A 116 -16.03 6.44 -4.37
CA GLN A 116 -16.83 7.15 -5.36
C GLN A 116 -17.13 6.24 -6.56
N SER A 117 -18.42 6.20 -6.98
CA SER A 117 -18.81 5.59 -8.24
C SER A 117 -18.70 6.62 -9.35
N LEU A 118 -17.99 6.28 -10.41
CA LEU A 118 -17.76 7.08 -11.59
C LEU A 118 -18.39 6.39 -12.80
N LYS A 119 -19.01 7.16 -13.68
CA LYS A 119 -19.59 6.67 -14.92
C LYS A 119 -18.99 7.42 -16.09
N TYR A 120 -18.52 6.68 -17.10
CA TYR A 120 -17.95 7.27 -18.30
C TYR A 120 -18.68 6.75 -19.54
N ASP A 121 -19.25 7.67 -20.34
CA ASP A 121 -19.87 7.35 -21.62
C ASP A 121 -18.80 7.25 -22.71
N LEU A 122 -18.56 6.03 -23.18
CA LEU A 122 -17.59 5.75 -24.24
C LEU A 122 -18.05 6.15 -25.65
N SER A 123 -19.35 6.48 -25.83
CA SER A 123 -19.82 7.06 -27.09
C SER A 123 -19.39 8.51 -27.24
N ALA A 124 -19.28 9.23 -26.13
CA ALA A 124 -18.78 10.60 -26.11
C ALA A 124 -17.25 10.66 -26.24
N SER A 125 -16.54 9.78 -25.56
CA SER A 125 -15.09 9.67 -25.65
C SER A 125 -14.59 8.33 -25.13
N THR A 126 -13.69 7.68 -25.88
CA THR A 126 -12.92 6.52 -25.40
C THR A 126 -11.72 6.93 -24.54
N ARG A 127 -11.43 8.23 -24.45
CA ARG A 127 -10.41 8.80 -23.57
C ARG A 127 -11.07 9.36 -22.34
N ILE A 128 -10.84 8.73 -21.20
CA ILE A 128 -11.36 9.15 -19.90
C ILE A 128 -10.26 9.82 -19.07
N ARG A 129 -10.66 10.75 -18.21
CA ARG A 129 -9.75 11.43 -17.30
C ARG A 129 -10.20 11.22 -15.87
N PHE A 130 -9.23 10.93 -15.02
CA PHE A 130 -9.43 10.87 -13.58
C PHE A 130 -8.23 11.51 -12.88
N GLN A 131 -8.46 12.62 -12.19
CA GLN A 131 -7.40 13.43 -11.57
C GLN A 131 -6.27 13.74 -12.59
N LYS A 132 -5.05 13.31 -12.30
CA LYS A 132 -3.89 13.47 -13.19
C LYS A 132 -3.80 12.43 -14.31
N PHE A 133 -4.63 11.37 -14.26
CA PHE A 133 -4.55 10.27 -15.21
C PHE A 133 -5.38 10.53 -16.46
N THR A 134 -4.78 10.28 -17.59
CA THR A 134 -5.46 10.15 -18.88
C THR A 134 -5.40 8.69 -19.31
N ILE A 135 -6.55 8.09 -19.57
CA ILE A 135 -6.71 6.65 -19.82
C ILE A 135 -7.44 6.48 -21.15
N ASP A 136 -6.81 5.80 -22.09
CA ASP A 136 -7.44 5.40 -23.36
C ASP A 136 -8.07 4.01 -23.16
N VAL A 137 -9.38 3.92 -23.29
CA VAL A 137 -10.12 2.66 -23.29
C VAL A 137 -10.15 2.12 -24.71
N VAL A 138 -9.47 1.00 -24.93
CA VAL A 138 -9.40 0.33 -26.24
C VAL A 138 -10.65 -0.50 -26.48
N ARG A 139 -11.07 -1.25 -25.46
CA ARG A 139 -12.29 -2.06 -25.44
C ARG A 139 -12.78 -2.24 -24.01
N ALA A 140 -14.08 -2.29 -23.85
CA ALA A 140 -14.70 -2.64 -22.57
C ALA A 140 -15.97 -3.46 -22.83
N ASP A 141 -16.18 -4.49 -22.01
CA ASP A 141 -17.38 -5.35 -22.01
C ASP A 141 -17.75 -5.69 -20.55
N ASN A 142 -18.72 -6.57 -20.32
CA ASN A 142 -19.15 -6.92 -18.96
C ASN A 142 -18.14 -7.79 -18.20
N GLU A 143 -17.06 -8.23 -18.83
CA GLU A 143 -16.05 -9.08 -18.20
C GLU A 143 -14.73 -8.35 -18.04
N ASN A 144 -14.33 -7.60 -19.09
CA ASN A 144 -12.98 -7.06 -19.18
C ASN A 144 -12.96 -5.62 -19.69
N ILE A 145 -11.95 -4.88 -19.25
CA ILE A 145 -11.51 -3.62 -19.85
C ILE A 145 -10.11 -3.76 -20.40
N VAL A 146 -9.92 -3.39 -21.67
CA VAL A 146 -8.62 -3.25 -22.31
C VAL A 146 -8.31 -1.76 -22.39
N TYR A 147 -7.23 -1.34 -21.81
CA TYR A 147 -6.92 0.07 -21.60
C TYR A 147 -5.42 0.36 -21.72
N LYS A 148 -5.10 1.63 -21.83
CA LYS A 148 -3.73 2.15 -21.81
C LYS A 148 -3.71 3.45 -21.00
N ILE A 149 -2.79 3.56 -20.04
CA ILE A 149 -2.54 4.84 -19.37
C ILE A 149 -1.74 5.72 -20.33
N ALA A 150 -2.36 6.75 -20.87
CA ALA A 150 -1.72 7.66 -21.82
C ALA A 150 -0.84 8.71 -21.11
N SER A 151 -1.25 9.15 -19.90
CA SER A 151 -0.51 10.08 -19.08
C SER A 151 -0.86 9.91 -17.60
N ASP A 152 0.08 10.21 -16.73
CA ASP A 152 -0.05 10.23 -15.26
C ASP A 152 0.41 11.58 -14.64
N ARG A 153 0.28 12.66 -15.43
CA ARG A 153 0.69 14.04 -15.09
C ARG A 153 -0.46 15.01 -15.23
#